data_ef6ce8da5b380bdee8086ec2b0330d23
#
_entry.id   ef6ce8da5b380bdee8086ec2b0330d23
#
_cell.length_a   1.000
_cell.length_b   1.000
_cell.length_c   1.000
_cell.angle_alpha   90.00
_cell.angle_beta   90.00
_cell.angle_gamma   90.00
#
_symmetry.space_group_name_H-M   'P 1'
#
loop_
_entity.id
_entity.type
_entity.pdbx_description
1 polymer ?
#
loop_
_entity_poly.entity_id
_entity_poly.type
_entity_poly.pdbx_seq_one_letter_code
_entity_poly.pdbx_strand_id
1 'polypeptide(L)'
;MSAVLPFPASDAIIACQDLSKHFGGVRAFTDVAFQARRGEVTAVIGDNGAGKSTLIRCLVGVHVPDAGSIVFDGRQHPFSNPDGARKAGIETVHQNLALIDELTVAQNLFLNRELVRRIGPFAFLDRKAMKREARSMLSRLSINVPSINQRVRRLSGGQRQAISICRAVGSGAKLVVMDEPTAALGVQETANVEALIRRLREQSVSVILVSHNFDQVRRLSDQIWVMRAGKMAATVRAAETTGNELVALVTGAA
;
A
#
# COMPACT_ATOMS: atom_id res chain seq x y z
N MET A 1 23.56 6.55 15.90
CA MET A 1 23.95 5.26 15.30
C MET A 1 22.98 5.05 14.14
N SER A 2 23.49 4.94 12.91
CA SER A 2 22.65 4.66 11.74
C SER A 2 22.05 3.26 11.88
N ALA A 3 20.75 3.11 11.71
CA ALA A 3 20.09 1.81 11.85
C ALA A 3 20.62 0.86 10.76
N VAL A 4 21.07 -0.33 11.17
CA VAL A 4 21.52 -1.35 10.22
C VAL A 4 20.29 -1.86 9.46
N LEU A 5 20.30 -1.70 8.15
CA LEU A 5 19.24 -2.21 7.28
C LEU A 5 19.35 -3.75 7.19
N PRO A 6 18.23 -4.48 7.22
CA PRO A 6 18.24 -5.94 7.38
C PRO A 6 18.70 -6.73 6.15
N PHE A 7 18.82 -6.07 4.98
CA PHE A 7 19.27 -6.70 3.73
C PHE A 7 19.90 -5.67 2.78
N PRO A 8 20.66 -6.11 1.75
CA PRO A 8 21.27 -5.20 0.76
C PRO A 8 20.23 -4.31 0.07
N ALA A 9 20.62 -3.07 -0.24
CA ALA A 9 19.76 -2.12 -0.94
C ALA A 9 19.31 -2.61 -2.34
N SER A 10 20.07 -3.53 -2.98
CA SER A 10 19.71 -4.16 -4.25
C SER A 10 18.42 -4.98 -4.18
N ASP A 11 18.10 -5.54 -3.02
CA ASP A 11 16.92 -6.38 -2.81
C ASP A 11 15.69 -5.54 -2.42
N ALA A 12 15.89 -4.27 -2.05
CA ALA A 12 14.81 -3.39 -1.68
C ALA A 12 14.04 -2.90 -2.92
N ILE A 13 12.70 -2.89 -2.83
CA ILE A 13 11.86 -2.13 -3.76
C ILE A 13 11.84 -0.66 -3.38
N ILE A 14 11.79 -0.38 -2.08
CA ILE A 14 11.89 0.95 -1.51
C ILE A 14 12.75 0.93 -0.25
N ALA A 15 13.57 1.95 -0.09
CA ALA A 15 14.38 2.17 1.09
C ALA A 15 14.43 3.66 1.43
N CYS A 16 14.53 3.99 2.70
CA CYS A 16 14.88 5.33 3.13
C CYS A 16 15.95 5.30 4.23
N GLN A 17 16.74 6.36 4.29
CA GLN A 17 17.79 6.55 5.29
C GLN A 17 17.73 7.96 5.84
N ASP A 18 17.94 8.07 7.16
CA ASP A 18 17.98 9.32 7.92
C ASP A 18 16.78 10.23 7.68
N LEU A 19 15.62 9.58 7.37
CA LEU A 19 14.41 10.29 6.98
C LEU A 19 13.81 11.00 8.19
N SER A 20 13.52 12.29 8.05
CA SER A 20 12.94 13.11 9.12
C SER A 20 11.79 13.94 8.60
N LYS A 21 10.74 14.15 9.42
CA LYS A 21 9.59 14.99 9.11
C LYS A 21 9.07 15.73 10.33
N HIS A 22 8.85 17.04 10.17
CA HIS A 22 8.29 17.92 11.18
C HIS A 22 7.06 18.64 10.62
N PHE A 23 6.17 19.05 11.52
CA PHE A 23 5.03 19.92 11.22
C PHE A 23 5.01 21.04 12.26
N GLY A 24 5.54 22.21 11.90
CA GLY A 24 5.77 23.27 12.88
C GLY A 24 6.70 22.79 14.00
N GLY A 25 6.26 22.91 15.25
CA GLY A 25 7.02 22.41 16.43
C GLY A 25 6.90 20.92 16.71
N VAL A 26 6.05 20.17 15.96
CA VAL A 26 5.82 18.75 16.23
C VAL A 26 6.72 17.90 15.33
N ARG A 27 7.55 17.05 15.94
CA ARG A 27 8.35 16.04 15.24
C ARG A 27 7.52 14.81 15.01
N ALA A 28 7.17 14.51 13.75
CA ALA A 28 6.44 13.31 13.42
C ALA A 28 7.34 12.07 13.48
N PHE A 29 8.57 12.19 12.96
CA PHE A 29 9.63 11.19 13.11
C PHE A 29 11.01 11.82 12.78
N THR A 30 12.08 11.18 13.28
CA THR A 30 13.46 11.65 13.10
C THR A 30 14.40 10.47 12.87
N ASP A 31 15.32 10.63 11.91
CA ASP A 31 16.39 9.68 11.57
C ASP A 31 15.88 8.24 11.35
N VAL A 32 14.75 8.14 10.62
CA VAL A 32 14.13 6.85 10.33
C VAL A 32 14.85 6.19 9.15
N ALA A 33 15.28 4.94 9.35
CA ALA A 33 15.68 4.03 8.30
C ALA A 33 14.60 2.95 8.13
N PHE A 34 14.22 2.66 6.89
CA PHE A 34 13.20 1.68 6.56
C PHE A 34 13.48 1.04 5.20
N GLN A 35 13.15 -0.23 5.06
CA GLN A 35 13.22 -0.96 3.80
C GLN A 35 11.99 -1.86 3.61
N ALA A 36 11.55 -2.02 2.35
CA ALA A 36 10.65 -3.09 1.95
C ALA A 36 11.29 -3.87 0.80
N ARG A 37 11.27 -5.21 0.89
CA ARG A 37 11.87 -6.10 -0.12
C ARG A 37 10.94 -6.29 -1.30
N ARG A 38 11.56 -6.56 -2.47
CA ARG A 38 10.81 -6.86 -3.71
C ARG A 38 9.98 -8.14 -3.56
N GLY A 39 8.70 -8.06 -3.96
CA GLY A 39 7.79 -9.21 -3.97
C GLY A 39 7.40 -9.74 -2.59
N GLU A 40 7.74 -9.02 -1.52
CA GLU A 40 7.37 -9.38 -0.14
C GLU A 40 6.29 -8.43 0.42
N VAL A 41 5.65 -8.89 1.48
CA VAL A 41 4.75 -8.09 2.30
C VAL A 41 5.52 -7.58 3.51
N THR A 42 5.73 -6.27 3.58
CA THR A 42 6.39 -5.59 4.70
C THR A 42 5.35 -4.86 5.54
N ALA A 43 5.22 -5.21 6.82
CA ALA A 43 4.32 -4.49 7.72
C ALA A 43 5.02 -3.35 8.45
N VAL A 44 4.27 -2.30 8.73
CA VAL A 44 4.65 -1.21 9.65
C VAL A 44 3.62 -1.13 10.76
N ILE A 45 4.04 -1.41 11.99
CA ILE A 45 3.20 -1.38 13.19
C ILE A 45 3.70 -0.37 14.20
N GLY A 46 2.91 -0.07 15.21
CA GLY A 46 3.23 0.85 16.31
C GLY A 46 1.98 1.55 16.82
N ASP A 47 2.10 2.25 17.93
CA ASP A 47 1.00 2.98 18.54
C ASP A 47 0.44 4.12 17.68
N ASN A 48 -0.73 4.61 18.06
CA ASN A 48 -1.28 5.83 17.48
C ASN A 48 -0.34 7.01 17.78
N GLY A 49 -0.07 7.82 16.73
CA GLY A 49 0.90 8.91 16.85
C GLY A 49 2.38 8.49 16.74
N ALA A 50 2.71 7.22 16.57
CA ALA A 50 4.10 6.77 16.40
C ALA A 50 4.78 7.28 15.13
N GLY A 51 4.04 7.89 14.18
CA GLY A 51 4.58 8.46 12.94
C GLY A 51 4.34 7.61 11.68
N LYS A 52 3.71 6.43 11.79
CA LYS A 52 3.48 5.48 10.69
C LYS A 52 2.86 6.12 9.45
N SER A 53 1.69 6.74 9.61
CA SER A 53 0.99 7.36 8.46
C SER A 53 1.77 8.52 7.86
N THR A 54 2.57 9.24 8.65
CA THR A 54 3.45 10.30 8.14
C THR A 54 4.60 9.71 7.34
N LEU A 55 5.25 8.63 7.83
CA LEU A 55 6.26 7.90 7.08
C LEU A 55 5.71 7.43 5.74
N ILE A 56 4.58 6.75 5.75
CA ILE A 56 3.91 6.29 4.52
C ILE A 56 3.65 7.44 3.56
N ARG A 57 3.12 8.57 4.04
CA ARG A 57 2.86 9.76 3.22
C ARG A 57 4.14 10.35 2.61
N CYS A 58 5.28 10.25 3.29
CA CYS A 58 6.57 10.62 2.71
C CYS A 58 7.00 9.62 1.62
N LEU A 59 6.88 8.32 1.86
CA LEU A 59 7.26 7.28 0.89
C LEU A 59 6.45 7.35 -0.41
N VAL A 60 5.18 7.80 -0.34
CA VAL A 60 4.30 7.92 -1.50
C VAL A 60 4.19 9.35 -2.05
N GLY A 61 5.02 10.28 -1.59
CA GLY A 61 5.14 11.64 -2.11
C GLY A 61 4.01 12.61 -1.72
N VAL A 62 3.18 12.27 -0.73
CA VAL A 62 2.16 13.19 -0.17
C VAL A 62 2.83 14.27 0.68
N HIS A 63 3.89 13.91 1.39
CA HIS A 63 4.72 14.85 2.14
C HIS A 63 6.16 14.77 1.65
N VAL A 64 6.79 15.93 1.48
CA VAL A 64 8.23 16.00 1.25
C VAL A 64 8.93 15.87 2.60
N PRO A 65 9.87 14.93 2.79
CA PRO A 65 10.66 14.85 4.00
C PRO A 65 11.53 16.11 4.17
N ASP A 66 11.85 16.44 5.42
CA ASP A 66 12.70 17.61 5.73
C ASP A 66 14.18 17.25 5.68
N ALA A 67 14.51 15.95 5.88
CA ALA A 67 15.87 15.42 5.75
C ALA A 67 15.84 13.95 5.34
N GLY A 68 17.01 13.45 4.90
CA GLY A 68 17.20 12.07 4.48
C GLY A 68 16.92 11.84 2.99
N SER A 69 16.90 10.57 2.59
CA SER A 69 16.71 10.18 1.20
C SER A 69 15.79 8.97 1.06
N ILE A 70 15.09 8.90 -0.08
CA ILE A 70 14.26 7.77 -0.47
C ILE A 70 14.79 7.21 -1.79
N VAL A 71 14.98 5.90 -1.84
CA VAL A 71 15.35 5.15 -3.04
C VAL A 71 14.20 4.22 -3.38
N PHE A 72 13.70 4.28 -4.61
CA PHE A 72 12.67 3.38 -5.12
C PHE A 72 13.16 2.72 -6.42
N ASP A 73 13.04 1.41 -6.49
CA ASP A 73 13.46 0.61 -7.65
C ASP A 73 14.90 0.91 -8.11
N GLY A 74 15.82 1.07 -7.12
CA GLY A 74 17.23 1.35 -7.34
C GLY A 74 17.56 2.80 -7.76
N ARG A 75 16.58 3.70 -7.79
CA ARG A 75 16.78 5.12 -8.13
C ARG A 75 16.41 6.01 -6.96
N GLN A 76 17.21 7.02 -6.74
CA GLN A 76 16.87 8.08 -5.78
C GLN A 76 15.70 8.89 -6.33
N HIS A 77 14.61 8.94 -5.60
CA HIS A 77 13.40 9.67 -5.98
C HIS A 77 13.03 10.66 -4.90
N PRO A 78 13.25 11.95 -5.12
CA PRO A 78 12.55 12.98 -4.37
C PRO A 78 11.12 13.04 -4.88
N PHE A 79 10.23 12.19 -4.35
CA PHE A 79 8.81 12.34 -4.67
C PHE A 79 8.29 13.66 -4.08
N SER A 80 8.10 14.65 -4.93
CA SER A 80 7.54 15.93 -4.54
C SER A 80 6.01 15.97 -4.60
N ASN A 81 5.40 14.92 -5.17
CA ASN A 81 3.95 14.76 -5.27
C ASN A 81 3.56 13.29 -5.52
N PRO A 82 2.31 12.91 -5.21
CA PRO A 82 1.81 11.54 -5.39
C PRO A 82 1.80 11.06 -6.86
N ASP A 83 1.66 11.97 -7.82
CA ASP A 83 1.67 11.61 -9.24
C ASP A 83 3.04 11.10 -9.69
N GLY A 84 4.13 11.66 -9.16
CA GLY A 84 5.49 11.18 -9.39
C GLY A 84 5.68 9.75 -8.86
N ALA A 85 5.25 9.49 -7.64
CA ALA A 85 5.30 8.16 -7.03
C ALA A 85 4.48 7.14 -7.83
N ARG A 86 3.27 7.51 -8.24
CA ARG A 86 2.40 6.66 -9.07
C ARG A 86 3.01 6.34 -10.44
N LYS A 87 3.59 7.33 -11.11
CA LYS A 87 4.29 7.13 -12.41
C LYS A 87 5.51 6.21 -12.26
N ALA A 88 6.16 6.21 -11.10
CA ALA A 88 7.26 5.31 -10.80
C ALA A 88 6.81 3.86 -10.51
N GLY A 89 5.52 3.66 -10.18
CA GLY A 89 4.92 2.35 -9.89
C GLY A 89 4.57 2.14 -8.40
N ILE A 90 4.42 3.21 -7.62
CA ILE A 90 3.89 3.15 -6.24
C ILE A 90 2.41 3.53 -6.27
N GLU A 91 1.56 2.64 -5.80
CA GLU A 91 0.12 2.90 -5.65
C GLU A 91 -0.28 2.80 -4.19
N THR A 92 -1.28 3.58 -3.82
CA THR A 92 -1.79 3.62 -2.44
C THR A 92 -3.26 3.21 -2.41
N VAL A 93 -3.57 2.27 -1.52
CA VAL A 93 -4.93 1.91 -1.15
C VAL A 93 -5.21 2.54 0.21
N HIS A 94 -5.96 3.62 0.20
CA HIS A 94 -6.33 4.36 1.41
C HIS A 94 -7.50 3.70 2.14
N GLN A 95 -7.64 3.96 3.43
CA GLN A 95 -8.81 3.59 4.22
C GLN A 95 -10.11 4.12 3.58
N ASN A 96 -10.10 5.36 3.09
CA ASN A 96 -11.13 5.86 2.18
C ASN A 96 -10.79 5.41 0.76
N LEU A 97 -11.49 4.42 0.24
CA LEU A 97 -11.18 3.67 -0.99
C LEU A 97 -11.05 4.52 -2.26
N ALA A 98 -11.39 5.80 -2.19
CA ALA A 98 -11.42 6.75 -3.32
C ALA A 98 -12.20 6.19 -4.53
N LEU A 99 -13.26 5.43 -4.27
CA LEU A 99 -14.20 4.93 -5.26
C LEU A 99 -15.38 5.90 -5.37
N ILE A 100 -15.89 6.04 -6.59
CA ILE A 100 -17.09 6.84 -6.84
C ILE A 100 -18.30 5.91 -6.87
N ASP A 101 -19.16 6.05 -5.89
CA ASP A 101 -20.31 5.18 -5.63
C ASP A 101 -21.28 5.09 -6.81
N GLU A 102 -21.47 6.16 -7.55
CA GLU A 102 -22.37 6.23 -8.70
C GLU A 102 -21.81 5.61 -9.99
N LEU A 103 -20.51 5.43 -10.05
CA LEU A 103 -19.85 4.79 -11.19
C LEU A 103 -19.90 3.28 -11.07
N THR A 104 -19.85 2.61 -12.23
CA THR A 104 -19.77 1.15 -12.29
C THR A 104 -18.38 0.65 -11.88
N VAL A 105 -18.27 -0.65 -11.60
CA VAL A 105 -16.98 -1.31 -11.32
C VAL A 105 -15.97 -1.00 -12.43
N ALA A 106 -16.35 -1.22 -13.70
CA ALA A 106 -15.47 -0.95 -14.84
C ALA A 106 -15.03 0.51 -14.92
N GLN A 107 -15.93 1.47 -14.63
CA GLN A 107 -15.58 2.89 -14.63
C GLN A 107 -14.64 3.26 -13.48
N ASN A 108 -14.85 2.70 -12.27
CA ASN A 108 -13.95 2.92 -11.13
C ASN A 108 -12.54 2.37 -11.37
N LEU A 109 -12.42 1.19 -12.02
CA LEU A 109 -11.11 0.61 -12.34
C LEU A 109 -10.29 1.47 -13.30
N PHE A 110 -10.95 2.22 -14.18
CA PHE A 110 -10.30 3.08 -15.18
C PHE A 110 -10.39 4.58 -14.88
N LEU A 111 -10.85 4.97 -13.70
CA LEU A 111 -10.98 6.38 -13.32
C LEU A 111 -9.61 7.09 -13.43
N ASN A 112 -9.57 8.20 -14.19
CA ASN A 112 -8.36 8.96 -14.56
C ASN A 112 -7.34 8.18 -15.43
N ARG A 113 -7.77 7.05 -16.03
CA ARG A 113 -6.94 6.18 -16.89
C ARG A 113 -7.80 5.57 -17.98
N GLU A 114 -8.80 6.31 -18.43
CA GLU A 114 -9.78 5.87 -19.41
C GLU A 114 -9.08 5.47 -20.71
N LEU A 115 -9.48 4.32 -21.26
CA LEU A 115 -8.99 3.90 -22.56
C LEU A 115 -9.73 4.67 -23.65
N VAL A 116 -8.96 5.30 -24.54
CA VAL A 116 -9.50 6.09 -25.64
C VAL A 116 -9.14 5.47 -26.99
N ARG A 117 -10.09 5.51 -27.92
CA ARG A 117 -9.88 5.21 -29.33
C ARG A 117 -9.86 6.50 -30.13
N ARG A 118 -8.82 6.74 -30.87
CA ARG A 118 -8.71 7.89 -31.77
C ARG A 118 -9.34 7.57 -33.14
N ILE A 119 -10.18 8.46 -33.63
CA ILE A 119 -10.76 8.40 -34.98
C ILE A 119 -10.51 9.79 -35.60
N GLY A 120 -9.50 9.90 -36.47
CA GLY A 120 -9.01 11.18 -36.93
C GLY A 120 -8.49 12.05 -35.77
N PRO A 121 -8.88 13.34 -35.70
CA PRO A 121 -8.46 14.23 -34.63
C PRO A 121 -9.22 14.02 -33.31
N PHE A 122 -10.27 13.17 -33.29
CA PHE A 122 -11.14 13.00 -32.12
C PHE A 122 -10.74 11.79 -31.28
N ALA A 123 -10.79 11.96 -29.97
CA ALA A 123 -10.58 10.89 -28.99
C ALA A 123 -11.92 10.50 -28.35
N PHE A 124 -12.33 9.25 -28.50
CA PHE A 124 -13.56 8.68 -27.95
C PHE A 124 -13.25 7.65 -26.88
N LEU A 125 -14.04 7.62 -25.83
CA LEU A 125 -13.93 6.64 -24.77
C LEU A 125 -14.18 5.21 -25.30
N ASP A 126 -13.19 4.30 -25.18
CA ASP A 126 -13.35 2.90 -25.57
C ASP A 126 -13.94 2.06 -24.44
N ARG A 127 -15.25 2.21 -24.26
CA ARG A 127 -16.01 1.48 -23.23
C ARG A 127 -15.95 -0.04 -23.39
N LYS A 128 -15.79 -0.56 -24.62
CA LYS A 128 -15.67 -2.00 -24.87
C LYS A 128 -14.32 -2.54 -24.41
N ALA A 129 -13.25 -1.84 -24.74
CA ALA A 129 -11.90 -2.19 -24.26
C ALA A 129 -11.82 -2.11 -22.74
N MET A 130 -12.32 -1.03 -22.11
CA MET A 130 -12.36 -0.89 -20.65
C MET A 130 -13.11 -2.06 -19.98
N LYS A 131 -14.27 -2.48 -20.49
CA LYS A 131 -15.02 -3.60 -19.93
C LYS A 131 -14.30 -4.94 -20.10
N ARG A 132 -13.63 -5.17 -21.22
CA ARG A 132 -12.84 -6.38 -21.45
C ARG A 132 -11.66 -6.45 -20.48
N GLU A 133 -10.92 -5.36 -20.37
CA GLU A 133 -9.76 -5.29 -19.48
C GLU A 133 -10.16 -5.33 -18.00
N ALA A 134 -11.27 -4.69 -17.61
CA ALA A 134 -11.82 -4.81 -16.26
C ALA A 134 -12.07 -6.27 -15.85
N ARG A 135 -12.66 -7.09 -16.75
CA ARG A 135 -12.85 -8.53 -16.49
C ARG A 135 -11.51 -9.25 -16.32
N SER A 136 -10.55 -8.96 -17.19
CA SER A 136 -9.20 -9.53 -17.12
C SER A 136 -8.52 -9.21 -15.79
N MET A 137 -8.54 -7.95 -15.35
CA MET A 137 -7.96 -7.50 -14.07
C MET A 137 -8.60 -8.23 -12.88
N LEU A 138 -9.94 -8.29 -12.82
CA LEU A 138 -10.66 -8.98 -11.75
C LEU A 138 -10.36 -10.49 -11.74
N SER A 139 -10.32 -11.12 -12.92
CA SER A 139 -10.02 -12.55 -13.06
C SER A 139 -8.60 -12.88 -12.59
N ARG A 140 -7.59 -12.08 -12.97
CA ARG A 140 -6.19 -12.27 -12.53
C ARG A 140 -6.04 -12.28 -11.02
N LEU A 141 -6.83 -11.48 -10.32
CA LEU A 141 -6.83 -11.40 -8.85
C LEU A 141 -7.91 -12.28 -8.21
N SER A 142 -8.67 -13.07 -9.00
CA SER A 142 -9.81 -13.89 -8.56
C SER A 142 -10.81 -13.09 -7.71
N ILE A 143 -11.06 -11.85 -8.10
CA ILE A 143 -12.03 -10.98 -7.42
C ILE A 143 -13.42 -11.26 -7.98
N ASN A 144 -14.34 -11.68 -7.10
CA ASN A 144 -15.70 -11.95 -7.47
C ASN A 144 -16.61 -10.75 -7.20
N VAL A 145 -17.20 -10.22 -8.27
CA VAL A 145 -18.23 -9.18 -8.22
C VAL A 145 -19.43 -9.60 -9.05
N PRO A 146 -20.67 -9.21 -8.66
CA PRO A 146 -21.88 -9.65 -9.37
C PRO A 146 -21.88 -9.23 -10.85
N SER A 147 -21.37 -8.03 -11.16
CA SER A 147 -21.24 -7.52 -12.52
C SER A 147 -20.27 -6.34 -12.59
N ILE A 148 -19.47 -6.28 -13.64
CA ILE A 148 -18.63 -5.10 -13.94
C ILE A 148 -19.44 -3.83 -14.27
N ASN A 149 -20.72 -3.98 -14.62
CA ASN A 149 -21.65 -2.88 -14.89
C ASN A 149 -22.41 -2.44 -13.64
N GLN A 150 -22.25 -3.16 -12.50
CA GLN A 150 -22.88 -2.77 -11.24
C GLN A 150 -22.24 -1.52 -10.69
N ARG A 151 -23.04 -0.59 -10.14
CA ARG A 151 -22.56 0.58 -9.43
C ARG A 151 -21.93 0.16 -8.10
N VAL A 152 -20.81 0.80 -7.77
CA VAL A 152 -19.99 0.46 -6.58
C VAL A 152 -20.78 0.59 -5.28
N ARG A 153 -21.74 1.52 -5.16
CA ARG A 153 -22.62 1.66 -3.98
C ARG A 153 -23.40 0.40 -3.62
N ARG A 154 -23.58 -0.54 -4.56
CA ARG A 154 -24.31 -1.80 -4.34
C ARG A 154 -23.39 -2.97 -3.98
N LEU A 155 -22.12 -2.73 -3.84
CA LEU A 155 -21.12 -3.72 -3.44
C LEU A 155 -20.95 -3.74 -1.92
N SER A 156 -20.58 -4.90 -1.37
CA SER A 156 -20.18 -5.00 0.04
C SER A 156 -18.88 -4.24 0.31
N GLY A 157 -18.56 -3.99 1.59
CA GLY A 157 -17.32 -3.34 2.01
C GLY A 157 -16.08 -4.06 1.46
N GLY A 158 -16.03 -5.39 1.61
CA GLY A 158 -14.94 -6.21 1.11
C GLY A 158 -14.81 -6.21 -0.41
N GLN A 159 -15.94 -6.20 -1.14
CA GLN A 159 -15.93 -6.06 -2.59
C GLN A 159 -15.40 -4.69 -3.03
N ARG A 160 -15.80 -3.62 -2.36
CA ARG A 160 -15.27 -2.27 -2.61
C ARG A 160 -13.77 -2.21 -2.34
N GLN A 161 -13.31 -2.81 -1.24
CA GLN A 161 -11.89 -2.92 -0.92
C GLN A 161 -11.12 -3.65 -2.02
N ALA A 162 -11.63 -4.80 -2.47
CA ALA A 162 -11.03 -5.57 -3.54
C ALA A 162 -10.95 -4.80 -4.87
N ILE A 163 -11.96 -4.01 -5.23
CA ILE A 163 -11.94 -3.13 -6.40
C ILE A 163 -10.88 -2.04 -6.27
N SER A 164 -10.72 -1.43 -5.09
CA SER A 164 -9.68 -0.42 -4.84
C SER A 164 -8.28 -1.02 -5.01
N ILE A 165 -8.03 -2.21 -4.47
CA ILE A 165 -6.76 -2.94 -4.63
C ILE A 165 -6.55 -3.30 -6.11
N CYS A 166 -7.58 -3.83 -6.78
CA CYS A 166 -7.51 -4.19 -8.21
C CYS A 166 -7.15 -2.98 -9.08
N ARG A 167 -7.72 -1.81 -8.79
CA ARG A 167 -7.39 -0.55 -9.48
C ARG A 167 -5.93 -0.16 -9.31
N ALA A 168 -5.41 -0.28 -8.08
CA ALA A 168 -4.02 0.01 -7.77
C ALA A 168 -3.06 -0.90 -8.58
N VAL A 169 -3.32 -2.21 -8.59
CA VAL A 169 -2.47 -3.18 -9.30
C VAL A 169 -2.61 -3.08 -10.82
N GLY A 170 -3.82 -2.80 -11.29
CA GLY A 170 -4.11 -2.71 -12.73
C GLY A 170 -3.35 -1.62 -13.48
N SER A 171 -2.71 -0.69 -12.77
CA SER A 171 -1.82 0.32 -13.34
C SER A 171 -0.37 -0.14 -13.53
N GLY A 172 -0.06 -1.39 -13.23
CA GLY A 172 1.31 -1.90 -13.25
C GLY A 172 2.13 -1.51 -12.03
N ALA A 173 1.47 -1.41 -10.86
CA ALA A 173 2.15 -1.11 -9.61
C ALA A 173 3.21 -2.16 -9.28
N LYS A 174 4.41 -1.71 -8.94
CA LYS A 174 5.52 -2.51 -8.39
C LYS A 174 5.43 -2.61 -6.87
N LEU A 175 4.85 -1.58 -6.26
CA LEU A 175 4.61 -1.47 -4.83
C LEU A 175 3.20 -0.95 -4.57
N VAL A 176 2.46 -1.65 -3.73
CA VAL A 176 1.15 -1.22 -3.22
C VAL A 176 1.26 -0.94 -1.73
N VAL A 177 0.92 0.27 -1.33
CA VAL A 177 0.87 0.68 0.08
C VAL A 177 -0.58 0.62 0.54
N MET A 178 -0.84 -0.11 1.61
CA MET A 178 -2.17 -0.32 2.17
C MET A 178 -2.21 0.18 3.62
N ASP A 179 -3.05 1.16 3.88
CA ASP A 179 -3.27 1.71 5.21
C ASP A 179 -4.58 1.18 5.77
N GLU A 180 -4.49 0.29 6.78
CA GLU A 180 -5.61 -0.37 7.46
C GLU A 180 -6.62 -1.03 6.49
N PRO A 181 -6.19 -1.94 5.59
CA PRO A 181 -7.03 -2.41 4.49
C PRO A 181 -8.24 -3.26 4.93
N THR A 182 -8.29 -3.68 6.18
CA THR A 182 -9.37 -4.51 6.72
C THR A 182 -10.14 -3.83 7.86
N ALA A 183 -9.81 -2.57 8.17
CA ALA A 183 -10.56 -1.82 9.17
C ALA A 183 -12.05 -1.73 8.75
N ALA A 184 -12.95 -1.97 9.68
CA ALA A 184 -14.39 -1.95 9.49
C ALA A 184 -14.96 -3.05 8.53
N LEU A 185 -14.20 -4.12 8.26
CA LEU A 185 -14.67 -5.29 7.52
C LEU A 185 -15.08 -6.43 8.46
N GLY A 186 -16.10 -7.19 8.07
CA GLY A 186 -16.47 -8.43 8.74
C GLY A 186 -15.42 -9.54 8.54
N VAL A 187 -15.55 -10.62 9.30
CA VAL A 187 -14.57 -11.74 9.30
C VAL A 187 -14.36 -12.32 7.90
N GLN A 188 -15.43 -12.59 7.17
CA GLN A 188 -15.35 -13.16 5.83
C GLN A 188 -14.74 -12.19 4.82
N GLU A 189 -15.06 -10.92 4.93
CA GLU A 189 -14.52 -9.87 4.05
C GLU A 189 -13.04 -9.66 4.30
N THR A 190 -12.61 -9.67 5.57
CA THR A 190 -11.21 -9.64 5.99
C THR A 190 -10.44 -10.81 5.38
N ALA A 191 -10.95 -12.04 5.48
CA ALA A 191 -10.32 -13.22 4.89
C ALA A 191 -10.15 -13.08 3.35
N ASN A 192 -11.12 -12.51 2.66
CA ASN A 192 -11.04 -12.26 1.21
C ASN A 192 -9.96 -11.24 0.86
N VAL A 193 -9.83 -10.15 1.64
CA VAL A 193 -8.78 -9.13 1.45
C VAL A 193 -7.40 -9.72 1.76
N GLU A 194 -7.27 -10.51 2.82
CA GLU A 194 -6.02 -11.23 3.13
C GLU A 194 -5.60 -12.17 2.00
N ALA A 195 -6.54 -12.95 1.45
CA ALA A 195 -6.27 -13.81 0.30
C ALA A 195 -5.80 -13.00 -0.92
N LEU A 196 -6.37 -11.82 -1.12
CA LEU A 196 -5.95 -10.91 -2.20
C LEU A 196 -4.52 -10.41 -1.98
N ILE A 197 -4.15 -10.01 -0.77
CA ILE A 197 -2.78 -9.59 -0.43
C ILE A 197 -1.77 -10.72 -0.71
N ARG A 198 -2.10 -11.98 -0.35
CA ARG A 198 -1.24 -13.15 -0.66
C ARG A 198 -1.06 -13.33 -2.17
N ARG A 199 -2.14 -13.17 -2.97
CA ARG A 199 -2.04 -13.25 -4.44
C ARG A 199 -1.17 -12.15 -5.04
N LEU A 200 -1.18 -10.93 -4.48
CA LEU A 200 -0.27 -9.88 -4.93
C LEU A 200 1.19 -10.29 -4.74
N ARG A 201 1.50 -10.86 -3.58
CA ARG A 201 2.83 -11.40 -3.29
C ARG A 201 3.22 -12.51 -4.27
N GLU A 202 2.31 -13.46 -4.55
CA GLU A 202 2.52 -14.54 -5.54
C GLU A 202 2.79 -13.99 -6.95
N GLN A 203 2.23 -12.82 -7.29
CA GLN A 203 2.48 -12.11 -8.54
C GLN A 203 3.71 -11.18 -8.48
N SER A 204 4.54 -11.31 -7.44
CA SER A 204 5.74 -10.49 -7.20
C SER A 204 5.46 -8.97 -7.06
N VAL A 205 4.24 -8.61 -6.70
CA VAL A 205 3.90 -7.24 -6.31
C VAL A 205 4.29 -7.05 -4.85
N SER A 206 5.13 -6.06 -4.59
CA SER A 206 5.53 -5.72 -3.23
C SER A 206 4.40 -5.01 -2.50
N VAL A 207 4.23 -5.29 -1.21
CA VAL A 207 3.18 -4.66 -0.40
C VAL A 207 3.77 -4.06 0.86
N ILE A 208 3.42 -2.81 1.17
CA ILE A 208 3.59 -2.23 2.51
C ILE A 208 2.22 -2.23 3.18
N LEU A 209 2.11 -2.91 4.31
CA LEU A 209 0.89 -3.04 5.10
C LEU A 209 1.01 -2.26 6.39
N VAL A 210 0.17 -1.25 6.60
CA VAL A 210 0.01 -0.61 7.91
C VAL A 210 -1.22 -1.21 8.57
N SER A 211 -1.06 -1.79 9.74
CA SER A 211 -2.17 -2.35 10.51
C SER A 211 -1.85 -2.35 12.02
N HIS A 212 -2.88 -2.25 12.84
CA HIS A 212 -2.81 -2.43 14.29
C HIS A 212 -3.24 -3.84 14.73
N ASN A 213 -3.65 -4.70 13.79
CA ASN A 213 -4.02 -6.09 14.07
C ASN A 213 -2.77 -6.99 13.95
N PHE A 214 -2.14 -7.30 15.08
CA PHE A 214 -0.89 -8.05 15.13
C PHE A 214 -1.02 -9.48 14.60
N ASP A 215 -2.16 -10.14 14.80
CA ASP A 215 -2.40 -11.47 14.24
C ASP A 215 -2.47 -11.46 12.72
N GLN A 216 -3.14 -10.45 12.16
CA GLN A 216 -3.18 -10.24 10.72
C GLN A 216 -1.79 -9.96 10.15
N VAL A 217 -1.04 -9.06 10.78
CA VAL A 217 0.32 -8.70 10.39
C VAL A 217 1.22 -9.94 10.35
N ARG A 218 1.18 -10.78 11.39
CA ARG A 218 1.95 -12.03 11.45
C ARG A 218 1.59 -13.02 10.35
N ARG A 219 0.30 -13.14 10.02
CA ARG A 219 -0.16 -14.08 8.97
C ARG A 219 0.15 -13.64 7.55
N LEU A 220 0.28 -12.34 7.32
CA LEU A 220 0.41 -11.79 5.97
C LEU A 220 1.81 -11.33 5.61
N SER A 221 2.59 -10.90 6.61
CA SER A 221 3.86 -10.22 6.34
C SER A 221 5.04 -11.18 6.36
N ASP A 222 6.07 -10.84 5.62
CA ASP A 222 7.39 -11.48 5.67
C ASP A 222 8.26 -10.77 6.70
N GLN A 223 8.19 -9.44 6.75
CA GLN A 223 8.95 -8.59 7.65
C GLN A 223 8.05 -7.56 8.33
N ILE A 224 8.34 -7.26 9.59
CA ILE A 224 7.59 -6.33 10.42
C ILE A 224 8.55 -5.27 10.95
N TRP A 225 8.23 -4.01 10.70
CA TRP A 225 8.90 -2.84 11.25
C TRP A 225 8.05 -2.24 12.35
N VAL A 226 8.65 -2.05 13.51
CA VAL A 226 7.98 -1.47 14.69
C VAL A 226 8.39 -0.02 14.84
N MET A 227 7.43 0.87 14.79
CA MET A 227 7.64 2.31 14.96
C MET A 227 7.11 2.76 16.31
N ARG A 228 7.93 3.47 17.09
CA ARG A 228 7.58 4.00 18.40
C ARG A 228 8.16 5.39 18.59
N ALA A 229 7.32 6.34 19.07
CA ALA A 229 7.72 7.73 19.36
C ALA A 229 8.55 8.38 18.23
N GLY A 230 8.15 8.22 16.99
CA GLY A 230 8.81 8.81 15.84
C GLY A 230 10.14 8.17 15.44
N LYS A 231 10.43 6.95 15.88
CA LYS A 231 11.66 6.21 15.54
C LYS A 231 11.34 4.77 15.16
N MET A 232 12.20 4.13 14.38
CA MET A 232 12.15 2.67 14.22
C MET A 232 12.76 2.02 15.46
N ALA A 233 11.92 1.30 16.21
CA ALA A 233 12.29 0.66 17.46
C ALA A 233 12.86 -0.74 17.22
N ALA A 234 12.29 -1.51 16.28
CA ALA A 234 12.71 -2.87 15.96
C ALA A 234 12.33 -3.26 14.53
N THR A 235 13.00 -4.29 14.03
CA THR A 235 12.66 -4.99 12.79
C THR A 235 12.74 -6.48 13.05
N VAL A 236 11.67 -7.22 12.75
CA VAL A 236 11.58 -8.66 13.00
C VAL A 236 11.00 -9.41 11.80
N ARG A 237 11.33 -10.69 11.65
CA ARG A 237 10.66 -11.58 10.70
C ARG A 237 9.33 -12.05 11.28
N ALA A 238 8.28 -12.01 10.49
CA ALA A 238 6.94 -12.39 10.96
C ALA A 238 6.87 -13.87 11.39
N ALA A 239 7.62 -14.75 10.70
CA ALA A 239 7.69 -16.17 11.02
C ALA A 239 8.43 -16.50 12.34
N GLU A 240 9.29 -15.60 12.81
CA GLU A 240 10.15 -15.78 13.99
C GLU A 240 9.61 -15.05 15.23
N THR A 241 8.43 -14.41 15.11
CA THR A 241 7.89 -13.52 16.15
C THR A 241 6.50 -13.97 16.61
N THR A 242 6.21 -13.76 17.88
CA THR A 242 4.90 -13.99 18.50
C THR A 242 4.08 -12.71 18.64
N GLY A 243 2.74 -12.84 18.81
CA GLY A 243 1.88 -11.68 19.07
C GLY A 243 2.30 -10.92 20.35
N ASN A 244 2.69 -11.64 21.40
CA ASN A 244 3.12 -11.04 22.67
C ASN A 244 4.41 -10.24 22.52
N GLU A 245 5.37 -10.75 21.74
CA GLU A 245 6.60 -10.01 21.42
C GLU A 245 6.31 -8.73 20.63
N LEU A 246 5.38 -8.76 19.66
CA LEU A 246 4.99 -7.55 18.94
C LEU A 246 4.36 -6.52 19.87
N VAL A 247 3.51 -6.95 20.81
CA VAL A 247 2.95 -6.06 21.85
C VAL A 247 4.08 -5.44 22.68
N ALA A 248 5.01 -6.26 23.18
CA ALA A 248 6.15 -5.79 23.98
C ALA A 248 7.02 -4.77 23.23
N LEU A 249 7.32 -5.03 21.95
CA LEU A 249 8.09 -4.12 21.09
C LEU A 249 7.37 -2.79 20.85
N VAL A 250 6.05 -2.82 20.63
CA VAL A 250 5.25 -1.61 20.41
C VAL A 250 5.14 -0.78 21.68
N THR A 251 4.86 -1.41 22.84
CA THR A 251 4.70 -0.73 24.12
C THR A 251 6.02 -0.35 24.79
N GLY A 252 7.12 -1.01 24.41
CA GLY A 252 8.43 -0.80 25.02
C GLY A 252 8.63 -1.56 26.31
N ALA A 253 7.84 -2.62 26.52
CA ALA A 253 7.97 -3.53 27.67
C ALA A 253 8.98 -4.66 27.44
N ALA A 254 9.77 -4.58 26.33
CA ALA A 254 10.81 -5.54 25.98
C ALA A 254 12.19 -5.04 26.38
#